data_61fd7c50f05f7574ae0235d7e39164c1
#
_entry.id   61fd7c50f05f7574ae0235d7e39164c1
#
_cell.length_a   1.000
_cell.length_b   1.000
_cell.length_c   1.000
_cell.angle_alpha   90.00
_cell.angle_beta   90.00
_cell.angle_gamma   90.00
#
_symmetry.space_group_name_H-M   'P 1'
#
loop_
_entity.id
_entity.type
_entity.pdbx_description
1 polymer ?
#
loop_
_entity_poly.entity_id
_entity_poly.type
_entity_poly.pdbx_seq_one_letter_code
_entity_poly.pdbx_strand_id
1 'polypeptide(L)'
;MAQVKKPAVRDAILKSAFRLFSRQGYQGTTLSQIAACAGVSAANVYVYFASKLEVLYAIYDPWLRERMTRLARQLKRVRDPRRRLRTLLGWLWRDIPAERNGFANNVMQAASTSTPEEGYNPTLLNWVEEKIANMIRSALPPGRRDALDCASFAHILMMAFDGFVINYHLRPGKHCSRETIELMCKLLLGVAPSPGRLNRRNSPGPTMVRRGIDA
;
A
#
# COMPACT_ATOMS: atom_id res chain seq x y z
N MET A 1 13.59 -34.52 -22.23
CA MET A 1 13.39 -33.31 -23.07
C MET A 1 12.89 -32.19 -22.21
N ALA A 2 13.57 -31.05 -22.18
CA ALA A 2 13.09 -29.89 -21.43
C ALA A 2 11.78 -29.35 -22.10
N GLN A 3 10.72 -29.21 -21.33
CA GLN A 3 9.44 -28.70 -21.82
C GLN A 3 9.60 -27.24 -22.21
N VAL A 4 9.36 -26.90 -23.49
CA VAL A 4 9.43 -25.52 -23.97
C VAL A 4 8.30 -24.72 -23.35
N LYS A 5 8.65 -23.69 -22.56
CA LYS A 5 7.68 -22.79 -21.94
C LYS A 5 6.92 -22.00 -23.00
N LYS A 6 5.61 -22.23 -23.10
CA LYS A 6 4.73 -21.53 -24.06
C LYS A 6 4.18 -20.26 -23.44
N PRO A 7 4.39 -19.05 -24.03
CA PRO A 7 3.87 -17.78 -23.50
C PRO A 7 2.37 -17.81 -23.24
N ALA A 8 1.57 -18.38 -24.13
CA ALA A 8 0.12 -18.48 -23.98
C ALA A 8 -0.32 -19.23 -22.73
N VAL A 9 0.42 -20.28 -22.32
CA VAL A 9 0.14 -21.03 -21.08
C VAL A 9 0.45 -20.18 -19.85
N ARG A 10 1.60 -19.48 -19.87
CA ARG A 10 1.96 -18.56 -18.78
C ARG A 10 0.91 -17.47 -18.60
N ASP A 11 0.43 -16.88 -19.68
CA ASP A 11 -0.60 -15.84 -19.65
C ASP A 11 -1.95 -16.38 -19.15
N ALA A 12 -2.33 -17.60 -19.52
CA ALA A 12 -3.54 -18.25 -19.01
C ALA A 12 -3.46 -18.48 -17.49
N ILE A 13 -2.30 -18.91 -16.97
CA ILE A 13 -2.05 -19.06 -15.53
C ILE A 13 -2.18 -17.72 -14.82
N LEU A 14 -1.52 -16.66 -15.31
CA LEU A 14 -1.56 -15.32 -14.69
C LEU A 14 -2.98 -14.72 -14.69
N LYS A 15 -3.72 -14.84 -15.82
CA LYS A 15 -5.12 -14.38 -15.90
C LYS A 15 -6.02 -15.12 -14.92
N SER A 16 -5.84 -16.42 -14.78
CA SER A 16 -6.63 -17.26 -13.87
C SER A 16 -6.31 -16.92 -12.41
N ALA A 17 -5.03 -16.76 -12.08
CA ALA A 17 -4.56 -16.37 -10.76
C ALA A 17 -5.08 -14.97 -10.38
N PHE A 18 -4.98 -13.99 -11.26
CA PHE A 18 -5.51 -12.64 -11.03
C PHE A 18 -7.01 -12.67 -10.69
N ARG A 19 -7.80 -13.44 -11.45
CA ARG A 19 -9.24 -13.58 -11.20
C ARG A 19 -9.54 -14.21 -9.84
N LEU A 20 -8.79 -15.25 -9.45
CA LEU A 20 -8.95 -15.93 -8.17
C LEU A 20 -8.50 -15.04 -7.02
N PHE A 21 -7.34 -14.40 -7.11
CA PHE A 21 -6.85 -13.46 -6.09
C PHE A 21 -7.81 -12.28 -5.88
N SER A 22 -8.42 -11.78 -6.96
CA SER A 22 -9.40 -10.67 -6.87
C SER A 22 -10.72 -11.10 -6.22
N ARG A 23 -11.11 -12.40 -6.31
CA ARG A 23 -12.39 -12.91 -5.79
C ARG A 23 -12.30 -13.42 -4.36
N GLN A 24 -11.25 -14.14 -4.02
CA GLN A 24 -11.14 -14.89 -2.76
C GLN A 24 -9.84 -14.62 -2.00
N GLY A 25 -9.02 -13.70 -2.47
CA GLY A 25 -7.74 -13.32 -1.86
C GLY A 25 -6.62 -14.33 -2.09
N TYR A 26 -5.42 -13.91 -1.68
CA TYR A 26 -4.22 -14.75 -1.81
C TYR A 26 -4.31 -16.02 -0.96
N GLN A 27 -4.71 -15.91 0.31
CA GLN A 27 -4.82 -17.07 1.21
C GLN A 27 -5.88 -18.07 0.74
N GLY A 28 -7.03 -17.59 0.27
CA GLY A 28 -8.12 -18.44 -0.23
C GLY A 28 -7.84 -19.12 -1.58
N THR A 29 -6.70 -18.80 -2.24
CA THR A 29 -6.35 -19.33 -3.55
C THR A 29 -5.21 -20.34 -3.46
N THR A 30 -5.36 -21.49 -4.16
CA THR A 30 -4.33 -22.52 -4.29
C THR A 30 -3.79 -22.62 -5.72
N LEU A 31 -2.56 -23.14 -5.90
CA LEU A 31 -2.02 -23.41 -7.23
C LEU A 31 -2.85 -24.43 -8.02
N SER A 32 -3.48 -25.40 -7.33
CA SER A 32 -4.38 -26.36 -7.98
C SER A 32 -5.63 -25.71 -8.53
N GLN A 33 -6.23 -24.74 -7.82
CA GLN A 33 -7.35 -23.95 -8.33
C GLN A 33 -6.95 -23.08 -9.52
N ILE A 34 -5.74 -22.47 -9.46
CA ILE A 34 -5.20 -21.70 -10.59
C ILE A 34 -5.02 -22.59 -11.82
N ALA A 35 -4.44 -23.78 -11.65
CA ALA A 35 -4.24 -24.76 -12.71
C ALA A 35 -5.57 -25.16 -13.36
N ALA A 36 -6.54 -25.57 -12.56
CA ALA A 36 -7.88 -25.95 -13.04
C ALA A 36 -8.56 -24.80 -13.82
N CYS A 37 -8.46 -23.56 -13.29
CA CYS A 37 -9.02 -22.38 -13.92
C CYS A 37 -8.31 -22.01 -15.24
N ALA A 38 -7.02 -22.33 -15.35
CA ALA A 38 -6.19 -22.09 -16.54
C ALA A 38 -6.28 -23.23 -17.59
N GLY A 39 -6.96 -24.33 -17.28
CA GLY A 39 -7.04 -25.50 -18.15
C GLY A 39 -5.73 -26.27 -18.27
N VAL A 40 -4.90 -26.28 -17.21
CA VAL A 40 -3.61 -26.97 -17.18
C VAL A 40 -3.50 -27.87 -15.92
N SER A 41 -2.54 -28.79 -15.91
CA SER A 41 -2.24 -29.56 -14.72
C SER A 41 -1.48 -28.73 -13.66
N ALA A 42 -1.61 -29.09 -12.38
CA ALA A 42 -0.81 -28.48 -11.31
C ALA A 42 0.69 -28.58 -11.56
N ALA A 43 1.16 -29.74 -12.03
CA ALA A 43 2.56 -29.94 -12.42
C ALA A 43 3.00 -28.95 -13.51
N ASN A 44 2.12 -28.61 -14.44
CA ASN A 44 2.41 -27.65 -15.49
C ASN A 44 2.55 -26.22 -14.93
N VAL A 45 1.80 -25.83 -13.87
CA VAL A 45 1.99 -24.55 -13.20
C VAL A 45 3.39 -24.44 -12.61
N TYR A 46 3.90 -25.51 -11.97
CA TYR A 46 5.25 -25.52 -11.38
C TYR A 46 6.37 -25.43 -12.42
N VAL A 47 6.12 -25.76 -13.68
CA VAL A 47 7.09 -25.50 -14.79
C VAL A 47 7.33 -23.99 -15.00
N TYR A 48 6.30 -23.16 -14.73
CA TYR A 48 6.35 -21.72 -14.97
C TYR A 48 6.66 -20.92 -13.71
N PHE A 49 6.17 -21.35 -12.55
CA PHE A 49 6.25 -20.62 -11.27
C PHE A 49 6.58 -21.59 -10.13
N ALA A 50 7.64 -21.32 -9.39
CA ALA A 50 8.07 -22.16 -8.30
C ALA A 50 7.12 -22.13 -7.10
N SER A 51 6.38 -21.02 -6.92
CA SER A 51 5.47 -20.83 -5.79
C SER A 51 4.25 -19.97 -6.16
N LYS A 52 3.23 -20.00 -5.31
CA LYS A 52 2.08 -19.08 -5.40
C LYS A 52 2.52 -17.62 -5.25
N LEU A 53 3.55 -17.38 -4.44
CA LEU A 53 4.15 -16.06 -4.25
C LEU A 53 4.78 -15.53 -5.54
N GLU A 54 5.47 -16.37 -6.30
CA GLU A 54 6.03 -16.00 -7.60
C GLU A 54 4.93 -15.62 -8.61
N VAL A 55 3.80 -16.35 -8.61
CA VAL A 55 2.62 -15.99 -9.42
C VAL A 55 2.09 -14.62 -9.02
N LEU A 56 1.99 -14.34 -7.72
CA LEU A 56 1.54 -13.04 -7.20
C LEU A 56 2.45 -11.91 -7.71
N TYR A 57 3.75 -12.04 -7.53
CA TYR A 57 4.71 -11.03 -7.99
C TYR A 57 4.68 -10.86 -9.50
N ALA A 58 4.56 -11.95 -10.27
CA ALA A 58 4.47 -11.87 -11.72
C ALA A 58 3.25 -11.08 -12.24
N ILE A 59 2.18 -11.02 -11.44
CA ILE A 59 0.98 -10.21 -11.73
C ILE A 59 1.19 -8.76 -11.32
N TYR A 60 1.63 -8.53 -10.07
CA TYR A 60 1.53 -7.21 -9.46
C TYR A 60 2.81 -6.37 -9.60
N ASP A 61 4.00 -6.95 -9.77
CA ASP A 61 5.24 -6.20 -9.95
C ASP A 61 5.19 -5.30 -11.21
N PRO A 62 4.85 -5.78 -12.42
CA PRO A 62 4.75 -4.93 -13.60
C PRO A 62 3.72 -3.81 -13.43
N TRP A 63 2.58 -4.13 -12.84
CA TRP A 63 1.50 -3.17 -12.58
C TRP A 63 1.96 -2.07 -11.62
N LEU A 64 2.59 -2.42 -10.50
CA LEU A 64 3.05 -1.45 -9.51
C LEU A 64 4.16 -0.55 -10.07
N ARG A 65 5.11 -1.14 -10.81
CA ARG A 65 6.19 -0.37 -11.46
C ARG A 65 5.64 0.64 -12.45
N GLU A 66 4.65 0.27 -13.27
CA GLU A 66 4.00 1.19 -14.18
C GLU A 66 3.29 2.33 -13.43
N ARG A 67 2.52 2.00 -12.38
CA ARG A 67 1.80 2.98 -11.55
C ARG A 67 2.75 3.98 -10.90
N MET A 68 3.83 3.50 -10.29
CA MET A 68 4.84 4.36 -9.65
C MET A 68 5.59 5.23 -10.67
N THR A 69 5.91 4.68 -11.83
CA THR A 69 6.55 5.46 -12.90
C THR A 69 5.63 6.56 -13.42
N ARG A 70 4.33 6.28 -13.55
CA ARG A 70 3.30 7.27 -13.94
C ARG A 70 3.18 8.36 -12.88
N LEU A 71 3.12 7.98 -11.59
CA LEU A 71 3.10 8.93 -10.48
C LEU A 71 4.35 9.83 -10.48
N ALA A 72 5.55 9.25 -10.61
CA ALA A 72 6.79 10.01 -10.65
C ALA A 72 6.79 11.06 -11.79
N ARG A 73 6.31 10.69 -12.98
CA ARG A 73 6.15 11.61 -14.11
C ARG A 73 5.15 12.73 -13.83
N GLN A 74 4.03 12.40 -13.16
CA GLN A 74 3.02 13.38 -12.76
C GLN A 74 3.59 14.38 -11.75
N LEU A 75 4.31 13.91 -10.73
CA LEU A 75 4.91 14.76 -9.69
C LEU A 75 5.94 15.74 -10.26
N LYS A 76 6.71 15.34 -11.27
CA LYS A 76 7.68 16.25 -11.94
C LYS A 76 7.02 17.49 -12.56
N ARG A 77 5.74 17.39 -12.96
CA ARG A 77 4.99 18.52 -13.57
C ARG A 77 4.39 19.47 -12.53
N VAL A 78 4.37 19.09 -11.27
CA VAL A 78 3.82 19.91 -10.18
C VAL A 78 4.95 20.73 -9.56
N ARG A 79 4.86 22.05 -9.56
CA ARG A 79 5.90 22.93 -9.00
C ARG A 79 5.81 23.05 -7.47
N ASP A 80 4.62 23.12 -6.93
CA ASP A 80 4.37 23.31 -5.50
C ASP A 80 4.76 22.06 -4.66
N PRO A 81 5.70 22.18 -3.71
CA PRO A 81 6.17 21.09 -2.85
C PRO A 81 5.03 20.43 -2.06
N ARG A 82 4.14 21.23 -1.48
CA ARG A 82 3.01 20.73 -0.68
C ARG A 82 2.06 19.90 -1.54
N ARG A 83 1.77 20.37 -2.76
CA ARG A 83 0.92 19.64 -3.70
C ARG A 83 1.57 18.34 -4.15
N ARG A 84 2.89 18.32 -4.36
CA ARG A 84 3.63 17.08 -4.66
C ARG A 84 3.48 16.06 -3.54
N LEU A 85 3.78 16.46 -2.30
CA LEU A 85 3.68 15.58 -1.13
C LEU A 85 2.25 15.10 -0.92
N ARG A 86 1.25 15.98 -1.02
CA ARG A 86 -0.17 15.60 -0.92
C ARG A 86 -0.56 14.56 -1.98
N THR A 87 -0.10 14.73 -3.20
CA THR A 87 -0.38 13.77 -4.29
C THR A 87 0.29 12.42 -4.01
N LEU A 88 1.56 12.40 -3.58
CA LEU A 88 2.29 11.18 -3.22
C LEU A 88 1.60 10.43 -2.06
N LEU A 89 1.35 11.11 -0.95
CA LEU A 89 0.74 10.52 0.24
C LEU A 89 -0.71 10.09 -0.01
N GLY A 90 -1.47 10.88 -0.77
CA GLY A 90 -2.82 10.51 -1.18
C GLY A 90 -2.84 9.25 -2.03
N TRP A 91 -1.92 9.14 -2.99
CA TRP A 91 -1.77 7.95 -3.80
C TRP A 91 -1.41 6.72 -2.94
N LEU A 92 -0.43 6.86 -2.03
CA LEU A 92 0.05 5.75 -1.21
C LEU A 92 -0.99 5.30 -0.17
N TRP A 93 -1.61 6.22 0.56
CA TRP A 93 -2.43 5.90 1.74
C TRP A 93 -3.94 5.86 1.50
N ARG A 94 -4.40 6.31 0.33
CA ARG A 94 -5.82 6.33 -0.03
C ARG A 94 -6.10 5.58 -1.31
N ASP A 95 -5.37 5.89 -2.39
CA ASP A 95 -5.74 5.42 -3.72
C ASP A 95 -5.31 3.96 -3.93
N ILE A 96 -4.09 3.58 -3.54
CA ILE A 96 -3.61 2.18 -3.66
C ILE A 96 -4.36 1.21 -2.75
N PRO A 97 -4.62 1.49 -1.45
CA PRO A 97 -5.45 0.62 -0.63
C PRO A 97 -6.85 0.36 -1.20
N ALA A 98 -7.40 1.33 -1.95
CA ALA A 98 -8.72 1.25 -2.54
C ALA A 98 -8.76 0.67 -3.97
N GLU A 99 -7.62 0.26 -4.53
CA GLU A 99 -7.58 -0.33 -5.87
C GLU A 99 -8.38 -1.63 -5.93
N ARG A 100 -9.27 -1.71 -6.91
CA ARG A 100 -10.21 -2.84 -7.06
C ARG A 100 -9.56 -4.14 -7.54
N ASN A 101 -8.28 -4.09 -7.94
CA ASN A 101 -7.55 -5.28 -8.39
C ASN A 101 -7.05 -6.17 -7.24
N GLY A 102 -7.37 -5.83 -6.00
CA GLY A 102 -6.99 -6.59 -4.81
C GLY A 102 -5.49 -6.53 -4.47
N PHE A 103 -4.69 -5.69 -5.15
CA PHE A 103 -3.22 -5.61 -4.98
C PHE A 103 -2.82 -5.51 -3.52
N ALA A 104 -3.26 -4.46 -2.83
CA ALA A 104 -2.80 -4.17 -1.48
C ALA A 104 -3.15 -5.32 -0.50
N ASN A 105 -4.39 -5.81 -0.53
CA ASN A 105 -4.82 -6.91 0.33
C ASN A 105 -4.08 -8.21 0.02
N ASN A 106 -3.88 -8.56 -1.25
CA ASN A 106 -3.20 -9.79 -1.63
C ASN A 106 -1.72 -9.78 -1.26
N VAL A 107 -1.04 -8.64 -1.43
CA VAL A 107 0.37 -8.48 -1.03
C VAL A 107 0.50 -8.56 0.49
N MET A 108 -0.40 -7.93 1.26
CA MET A 108 -0.41 -8.04 2.73
C MET A 108 -0.65 -9.47 3.20
N GLN A 109 -1.62 -10.18 2.61
CA GLN A 109 -1.85 -11.59 2.93
C GLN A 109 -0.62 -12.45 2.62
N ALA A 110 0.02 -12.23 1.48
CA ALA A 110 1.24 -12.94 1.10
C ALA A 110 2.37 -12.64 2.08
N ALA A 111 2.66 -11.38 2.37
CA ALA A 111 3.73 -10.96 3.27
C ALA A 111 3.57 -11.52 4.69
N SER A 112 2.33 -11.57 5.21
CA SER A 112 2.04 -12.06 6.57
C SER A 112 2.08 -13.58 6.72
N THR A 113 2.08 -14.33 5.61
CA THR A 113 2.02 -15.80 5.62
C THR A 113 3.18 -16.46 4.88
N SER A 114 4.01 -15.69 4.19
CA SER A 114 5.18 -16.24 3.50
C SER A 114 6.25 -16.70 4.49
N THR A 115 6.84 -17.85 4.20
CA THR A 115 8.01 -18.34 4.92
C THR A 115 9.29 -18.07 4.13
N PRO A 116 10.48 -18.08 4.77
CA PRO A 116 11.74 -17.93 4.06
C PRO A 116 11.93 -18.97 2.93
N GLU A 117 11.39 -20.16 3.11
CA GLU A 117 11.48 -21.29 2.15
C GLU A 117 10.63 -21.05 0.89
N GLU A 118 9.58 -20.22 0.98
CA GLU A 118 8.75 -19.85 -0.19
C GLU A 118 9.42 -18.84 -1.13
N GLY A 119 10.66 -18.43 -0.82
CA GLY A 119 11.46 -17.59 -1.69
C GLY A 119 11.00 -16.13 -1.70
N TYR A 120 10.66 -15.57 -0.52
CA TYR A 120 10.38 -14.14 -0.40
C TYR A 120 11.54 -13.32 -1.00
N ASN A 121 11.19 -12.47 -1.96
CA ASN A 121 12.15 -11.60 -2.63
C ASN A 121 11.89 -10.14 -2.25
N PRO A 122 12.77 -9.50 -1.46
CA PRO A 122 12.60 -8.12 -1.02
C PRO A 122 12.81 -7.08 -2.15
N THR A 123 13.26 -7.51 -3.33
CA THR A 123 13.65 -6.61 -4.43
C THR A 123 12.55 -5.62 -4.81
N LEU A 124 11.29 -6.06 -4.86
CA LEU A 124 10.18 -5.17 -5.19
C LEU A 124 9.95 -4.12 -4.11
N LEU A 125 9.93 -4.51 -2.84
CA LEU A 125 9.71 -3.59 -1.72
C LEU A 125 10.87 -2.60 -1.59
N ASN A 126 12.11 -3.06 -1.66
CA ASN A 126 13.29 -2.19 -1.66
C ASN A 126 13.24 -1.16 -2.79
N TRP A 127 12.86 -1.61 -3.99
CA TRP A 127 12.69 -0.71 -5.13
C TRP A 127 11.57 0.32 -4.90
N VAL A 128 10.45 -0.07 -4.30
CA VAL A 128 9.34 0.82 -3.95
C VAL A 128 9.79 1.88 -2.95
N GLU A 129 10.46 1.48 -1.87
CA GLU A 129 10.99 2.40 -0.84
C GLU A 129 11.98 3.40 -1.45
N GLU A 130 12.91 2.94 -2.27
CA GLU A 130 13.85 3.81 -2.98
C GLU A 130 13.12 4.85 -3.86
N LYS A 131 12.11 4.42 -4.61
CA LYS A 131 11.29 5.32 -5.45
C LYS A 131 10.54 6.34 -4.62
N ILE A 132 9.94 5.94 -3.49
CA ILE A 132 9.25 6.85 -2.56
C ILE A 132 10.26 7.85 -1.97
N ALA A 133 11.42 7.40 -1.49
CA ALA A 133 12.47 8.26 -0.97
C ALA A 133 12.90 9.33 -1.98
N ASN A 134 13.09 8.92 -3.24
CA ASN A 134 13.46 9.83 -4.33
C ASN A 134 12.33 10.83 -4.66
N MET A 135 11.06 10.42 -4.60
CA MET A 135 9.92 11.33 -4.79
C MET A 135 9.81 12.34 -3.65
N ILE A 136 10.01 11.92 -2.38
CA ILE A 136 10.05 12.81 -1.21
C ILE A 136 11.19 13.83 -1.39
N ARG A 137 12.41 13.33 -1.62
CA ARG A 137 13.61 14.18 -1.80
C ARG A 137 13.39 15.24 -2.88
N SER A 138 12.77 14.86 -4.00
CA SER A 138 12.48 15.78 -5.10
C SER A 138 11.38 16.80 -4.78
N ALA A 139 10.50 16.49 -3.83
CA ALA A 139 9.40 17.36 -3.43
C ALA A 139 9.80 18.36 -2.34
N LEU A 140 10.86 18.09 -1.58
CA LEU A 140 11.30 18.95 -0.47
C LEU A 140 12.11 20.16 -0.95
N PRO A 141 11.99 21.33 -0.28
CA PRO A 141 12.88 22.45 -0.50
C PRO A 141 14.31 22.11 -0.02
N PRO A 142 15.36 22.78 -0.55
CA PRO A 142 16.76 22.40 -0.31
C PRO A 142 17.10 22.17 1.17
N GLY A 143 16.88 23.12 2.06
CA GLY A 143 17.23 23.00 3.48
C GLY A 143 16.50 21.87 4.22
N ARG A 144 15.32 21.48 3.78
CA ARG A 144 14.60 20.32 4.35
C ARG A 144 15.08 18.99 3.75
N ARG A 145 15.49 19.02 2.49
CA ARG A 145 16.03 17.85 1.80
C ARG A 145 17.30 17.33 2.46
N ASP A 146 18.17 18.25 2.89
CA ASP A 146 19.45 17.91 3.51
C ASP A 146 19.29 17.50 4.99
N ALA A 147 18.23 17.97 5.66
CA ALA A 147 17.94 17.69 7.06
C ALA A 147 17.12 16.41 7.29
N LEU A 148 16.47 15.85 6.26
CA LEU A 148 15.59 14.67 6.39
C LEU A 148 16.24 13.44 5.78
N ASP A 149 16.40 12.38 6.57
CA ASP A 149 16.67 11.05 6.04
C ASP A 149 15.46 10.53 5.27
N CYS A 150 15.47 10.78 3.95
CA CYS A 150 14.36 10.39 3.07
C CYS A 150 14.21 8.87 2.94
N ALA A 151 15.26 8.07 3.19
CA ALA A 151 15.17 6.61 3.12
C ALA A 151 14.43 6.06 4.33
N SER A 152 14.86 6.40 5.54
CA SER A 152 14.15 6.02 6.78
C SER A 152 12.71 6.53 6.77
N PHE A 153 12.47 7.74 6.24
CA PHE A 153 11.13 8.28 6.14
C PHE A 153 10.26 7.51 5.14
N ALA A 154 10.81 7.08 4.01
CA ALA A 154 10.10 6.23 3.06
C ALA A 154 9.69 4.89 3.70
N HIS A 155 10.57 4.29 4.50
CA HIS A 155 10.26 3.09 5.26
C HIS A 155 9.09 3.30 6.22
N ILE A 156 9.10 4.40 7.00
CA ILE A 156 7.96 4.76 7.88
C ILE A 156 6.66 4.91 7.08
N LEU A 157 6.70 5.54 5.90
CA LEU A 157 5.52 5.68 5.05
C LEU A 157 4.99 4.34 4.55
N MET A 158 5.87 3.36 4.30
CA MET A 158 5.48 2.00 3.93
C MET A 158 4.85 1.26 5.10
N MET A 159 5.38 1.36 6.32
CA MET A 159 4.75 0.79 7.52
C MET A 159 3.36 1.40 7.76
N ALA A 160 3.23 2.71 7.56
CA ALA A 160 1.92 3.38 7.63
C ALA A 160 0.96 2.91 6.52
N PHE A 161 1.46 2.64 5.31
CA PHE A 161 0.67 2.07 4.21
C PHE A 161 0.02 0.74 4.61
N ASP A 162 0.78 -0.17 5.23
CA ASP A 162 0.26 -1.45 5.70
C ASP A 162 -0.91 -1.26 6.66
N GLY A 163 -0.76 -0.33 7.61
CA GLY A 163 -1.85 0.04 8.53
C GLY A 163 -3.08 0.61 7.82
N PHE A 164 -2.91 1.41 6.78
CA PHE A 164 -4.03 1.93 5.98
C PHE A 164 -4.71 0.85 5.14
N VAL A 165 -3.96 -0.10 4.59
CA VAL A 165 -4.52 -1.26 3.88
C VAL A 165 -5.38 -2.10 4.79
N ILE A 166 -4.88 -2.44 5.99
CA ILE A 166 -5.63 -3.20 6.99
C ILE A 166 -6.90 -2.44 7.41
N ASN A 167 -6.79 -1.15 7.70
CA ASN A 167 -7.93 -0.34 8.11
C ASN A 167 -9.00 -0.22 7.01
N TYR A 168 -8.58 -0.07 5.75
CA TYR A 168 -9.49 -0.04 4.59
C TYR A 168 -10.21 -1.39 4.41
N HIS A 169 -9.48 -2.51 4.60
CA HIS A 169 -10.05 -3.85 4.49
C HIS A 169 -11.07 -4.13 5.61
N LEU A 170 -10.76 -3.78 6.85
CA LEU A 170 -11.64 -3.97 7.99
C LEU A 170 -12.85 -3.03 8.00
N ARG A 171 -12.73 -1.87 7.37
CA ARG A 171 -13.76 -0.84 7.32
C ARG A 171 -13.90 -0.31 5.89
N PRO A 172 -14.55 -1.04 4.96
CA PRO A 172 -14.68 -0.65 3.57
C PRO A 172 -15.19 0.79 3.43
N GLY A 173 -14.49 1.58 2.60
CA GLY A 173 -14.78 3.01 2.39
C GLY A 173 -14.12 3.97 3.40
N LYS A 174 -13.45 3.48 4.45
CA LYS A 174 -12.63 4.30 5.36
C LYS A 174 -11.23 4.51 4.79
N HIS A 175 -11.09 5.58 4.06
CA HIS A 175 -9.80 6.02 3.52
C HIS A 175 -9.00 6.82 4.54
N CYS A 176 -7.67 6.95 4.31
CA CYS A 176 -6.86 7.93 5.00
C CYS A 176 -7.46 9.33 4.82
N SER A 177 -7.68 10.06 5.91
CA SER A 177 -8.33 11.36 5.87
C SER A 177 -7.46 12.41 5.20
N ARG A 178 -8.09 13.43 4.65
CA ARG A 178 -7.37 14.58 4.06
C ARG A 178 -6.55 15.31 5.13
N GLU A 179 -7.07 15.40 6.33
CA GLU A 179 -6.43 16.05 7.49
C GLU A 179 -5.14 15.32 7.88
N THR A 180 -5.14 13.98 7.90
CA THR A 180 -3.95 13.15 8.14
C THR A 180 -2.89 13.40 7.08
N ILE A 181 -3.26 13.42 5.80
CA ILE A 181 -2.35 13.71 4.70
C ILE A 181 -1.77 15.13 4.82
N GLU A 182 -2.62 16.12 5.14
CA GLU A 182 -2.17 17.50 5.32
C GLU A 182 -1.24 17.68 6.52
N LEU A 183 -1.52 16.99 7.63
CA LEU A 183 -0.63 16.98 8.81
C LEU A 183 0.75 16.46 8.42
N MET A 184 0.82 15.34 7.71
CA MET A 184 2.08 14.75 7.26
C MET A 184 2.82 15.67 6.29
N CYS A 185 2.11 16.35 5.38
CA CYS A 185 2.72 17.35 4.50
C CYS A 185 3.36 18.50 5.30
N LYS A 186 2.70 18.99 6.34
CA LYS A 186 3.24 20.05 7.21
C LYS A 186 4.52 19.59 7.93
N LEU A 187 4.48 18.39 8.52
CA LEU A 187 5.66 17.82 9.20
C LEU A 187 6.86 17.67 8.25
N LEU A 188 6.63 17.14 7.05
CA LEU A 188 7.67 16.99 6.04
C LEU A 188 8.28 18.33 5.60
N LEU A 189 7.44 19.36 5.45
CA LEU A 189 7.88 20.69 5.04
C LEU A 189 8.48 21.51 6.19
N GLY A 190 8.42 21.00 7.43
CA GLY A 190 8.89 21.74 8.62
C GLY A 190 8.01 22.92 9.00
N VAL A 191 6.74 22.91 8.56
CA VAL A 191 5.75 23.91 8.95
C VAL A 191 5.12 23.45 10.25
N ALA A 192 5.30 24.22 11.34
CA ALA A 192 4.65 23.90 12.61
C ALA A 192 3.15 23.73 12.40
N PRO A 193 2.52 22.68 12.95
CA PRO A 193 1.07 22.58 12.95
C PRO A 193 0.52 23.80 13.67
N SER A 194 -0.37 24.56 13.01
CA SER A 194 -1.08 25.63 13.70
C SER A 194 -1.75 25.03 14.93
N PRO A 195 -1.64 25.63 16.13
CA PRO A 195 -2.32 25.14 17.31
C PRO A 195 -3.80 25.03 16.96
N GLY A 196 -4.27 23.79 16.84
CA GLY A 196 -5.66 23.51 16.51
C GLY A 196 -6.53 24.22 17.57
N ARG A 197 -7.57 24.92 17.15
CA ARG A 197 -8.63 25.31 18.06
C ARG A 197 -9.13 24.02 18.71
N LEU A 198 -8.67 23.77 19.94
CA LEU A 198 -9.24 22.74 20.79
C LEU A 198 -10.74 23.00 20.81
N ASN A 199 -11.50 22.07 20.25
CA ASN A 199 -12.96 22.16 20.20
C ASN A 199 -13.46 22.03 21.65
N ARG A 200 -13.63 23.18 22.36
CA ARG A 200 -14.15 23.28 23.72
C ARG A 200 -15.65 22.92 23.79
N ARG A 201 -16.10 22.00 22.99
CA ARG A 201 -17.50 21.56 22.99
C ARG A 201 -17.72 20.19 23.62
N ASN A 202 -16.98 19.82 24.66
CA ASN A 202 -17.38 18.73 25.56
C ASN A 202 -16.69 18.88 26.91
N SER A 203 -16.92 20.01 27.57
CA SER A 203 -16.78 20.04 29.04
C SER A 203 -18.16 19.67 29.60
N PRO A 204 -18.30 18.58 30.37
CA PRO A 204 -19.52 18.36 31.13
C PRO A 204 -19.66 19.52 32.11
N GLY A 205 -20.81 20.18 32.07
CA GLY A 205 -21.14 21.25 32.98
C GLY A 205 -21.09 20.77 34.47
N PRO A 206 -20.87 21.67 35.43
CA PRO A 206 -20.74 21.28 36.80
C PRO A 206 -22.04 20.62 37.28
N THR A 207 -21.94 19.39 37.76
CA THR A 207 -23.03 18.65 38.43
C THR A 207 -23.41 19.40 39.70
N MET A 208 -24.56 20.05 39.70
CA MET A 208 -25.13 20.61 40.95
C MET A 208 -25.43 19.46 41.89
N VAL A 209 -24.64 19.35 42.93
CA VAL A 209 -24.97 18.53 44.12
C VAL A 209 -26.09 19.25 44.87
N ARG A 210 -27.32 18.76 44.75
CA ARG A 210 -28.43 19.16 45.66
C ARG A 210 -28.12 18.60 47.03
N ARG A 211 -27.76 19.47 47.96
CA ARG A 211 -27.82 19.16 49.40
C ARG A 211 -29.31 19.06 49.80
N GLY A 212 -29.73 17.86 50.11
CA GLY A 212 -30.97 17.64 50.84
C GLY A 212 -30.77 18.16 52.26
N ILE A 213 -31.68 19.02 52.70
CA ILE A 213 -31.84 19.43 54.11
C ILE A 213 -32.99 18.59 54.55
N ASP A 214 -32.68 17.62 55.41
CA ASP A 214 -33.71 16.94 56.21
C ASP A 214 -34.01 17.80 57.46
N ALA A 215 -35.30 18.00 57.67
CA ALA A 215 -35.90 18.39 58.93
C ALA A 215 -36.94 17.33 59.35
#